data_1a6ea5697645db6fab5d84df88a4cd42
#
_entry.id   1a6ea5697645db6fab5d84df88a4cd42
#
_cell.length_a   1.000
_cell.length_b   1.000
_cell.length_c   1.000
_cell.angle_alpha   90.00
_cell.angle_beta   90.00
_cell.angle_gamma   90.00
#
_symmetry.space_group_name_H-M   'P 1'
#
loop_
_entity.id
_entity.type
_entity.pdbx_description
1 polymer ?
#
loop_
_entity_poly.entity_id
_entity_poly.type
_entity_poly.pdbx_seq_one_letter_code
_entity_poly.pdbx_strand_id
1 'polypeptide(L)'
;MSTTTPLRIIAMIPARYEASRFPGKLMQDLEGKTVITRTYEAAVKTNLFQEVFVVTDSEAIFDEITSNGGKAIMSKKTHECGSDRIAEAVENMDVDVVVNVQGDEPIIEKESLAELLAVFENEDADQIDLVSLKTALETEEDIQNPNHVKVITNRNDYALYFSRSPIPYLRNKEAKITYYKHIGIYAFRKEALLDFYHL
;
A
#
# COMPACT_ATOMS: atom_id res chain seq x y z
N MET A 1 -32.20 -2.26 -12.94
CA MET A 1 -31.07 -1.43 -12.47
C MET A 1 -30.60 -2.05 -11.16
N SER A 2 -29.52 -2.78 -11.17
CA SER A 2 -28.96 -3.37 -9.94
C SER A 2 -28.35 -2.23 -9.14
N THR A 3 -28.93 -1.89 -7.99
CA THR A 3 -28.34 -0.95 -7.03
C THR A 3 -27.22 -1.68 -6.31
N THR A 4 -26.03 -1.72 -6.91
CA THR A 4 -24.84 -2.17 -6.18
C THR A 4 -24.58 -1.17 -5.05
N THR A 5 -24.62 -1.63 -3.82
CA THR A 5 -24.20 -0.84 -2.66
C THR A 5 -22.76 -0.42 -2.89
N PRO A 6 -22.39 0.86 -2.69
CA PRO A 6 -21.02 1.29 -2.85
C PRO A 6 -20.09 0.54 -1.89
N LEU A 7 -18.93 0.13 -2.38
CA LEU A 7 -17.93 -0.59 -1.58
C LEU A 7 -17.47 0.26 -0.39
N ARG A 8 -17.33 -0.35 0.75
CA ARG A 8 -16.72 0.26 1.94
C ARG A 8 -15.21 0.08 1.89
N ILE A 9 -14.53 1.17 1.58
CA ILE A 9 -13.09 1.21 1.37
C ILE A 9 -12.42 2.01 2.48
N ILE A 10 -11.44 1.41 3.14
CA ILE A 10 -10.64 2.08 4.18
C ILE A 10 -9.15 2.03 3.83
N ALA A 11 -8.40 3.01 4.35
CA ALA A 11 -6.93 2.96 4.31
C ALA A 11 -6.37 2.56 5.68
N MET A 12 -5.40 1.66 5.65
CA MET A 12 -4.60 1.22 6.78
C MET A 12 -3.14 1.55 6.55
N ILE A 13 -2.52 2.21 7.52
CA ILE A 13 -1.13 2.62 7.50
C ILE A 13 -0.39 1.84 8.57
N PRO A 14 0.26 0.70 8.24
CA PRO A 14 1.01 -0.06 9.21
C PRO A 14 2.26 0.72 9.62
N ALA A 15 2.45 0.88 10.92
CA ALA A 15 3.55 1.64 11.48
C ALA A 15 4.21 0.88 12.63
N ARG A 16 5.55 0.83 12.63
CA ARG A 16 6.36 0.31 13.72
C ARG A 16 7.44 1.32 14.09
N TYR A 17 7.74 1.39 15.38
CA TYR A 17 8.80 2.28 15.85
C TYR A 17 10.19 1.72 15.51
N GLU A 18 10.37 0.42 15.71
CA GLU A 18 11.62 -0.28 15.42
C GLU A 18 11.68 -0.72 13.96
N ALA A 19 12.36 0.07 13.14
CA ALA A 19 12.75 -0.34 11.80
C ALA A 19 14.23 -0.79 11.82
N SER A 20 14.53 -1.97 11.28
CA SER A 20 15.87 -2.58 11.33
C SER A 20 17.00 -1.69 10.77
N ARG A 21 16.69 -0.80 9.83
CA ARG A 21 17.67 0.10 9.18
C ARG A 21 17.71 1.49 9.78
N PHE A 22 16.60 1.99 10.29
CA PHE A 22 16.48 3.33 10.85
C PHE A 22 15.36 3.38 11.90
N PRO A 23 15.66 3.07 13.18
CA PRO A 23 14.70 3.15 14.27
C PRO A 23 14.09 4.55 14.39
N GLY A 24 12.78 4.63 14.65
CA GLY A 24 12.08 5.90 14.79
C GLY A 24 11.91 6.71 13.49
N LYS A 25 12.17 6.14 12.30
CA LYS A 25 12.02 6.83 11.01
C LYS A 25 10.67 7.55 10.88
N LEU A 26 9.59 6.90 11.27
CA LEU A 26 8.23 7.43 11.15
C LEU A 26 7.96 8.60 12.10
N MET A 27 8.73 8.72 13.17
CA MET A 27 8.65 9.80 14.16
C MET A 27 9.62 10.95 13.88
N GLN A 28 10.38 10.90 12.78
CA GLN A 28 11.24 12.01 12.39
C GLN A 28 10.41 13.22 11.98
N ASP A 29 10.89 14.40 12.35
CA ASP A 29 10.27 15.66 11.92
C ASP A 29 10.43 15.86 10.41
N LEU A 30 9.34 16.18 9.76
CA LEU A 30 9.25 16.57 8.36
C LEU A 30 8.46 17.88 8.30
N GLU A 31 9.18 19.00 8.34
CA GLU A 31 8.59 20.35 8.30
C GLU A 31 7.53 20.58 9.40
N GLY A 32 7.88 20.29 10.65
CA GLY A 32 7.07 20.57 11.84
C GLY A 32 6.01 19.53 12.16
N LYS A 33 5.99 18.38 11.48
CA LYS A 33 5.17 17.20 11.81
C LYS A 33 5.98 15.95 11.60
N THR A 34 5.59 14.86 12.26
CA THR A 34 6.25 13.58 12.02
C THR A 34 5.91 13.02 10.64
N VAL A 35 6.80 12.17 10.09
CA VAL A 35 6.58 11.49 8.80
C VAL A 35 5.25 10.74 8.82
N ILE A 36 4.93 10.01 9.91
CA ILE A 36 3.68 9.25 10.00
C ILE A 36 2.45 10.16 10.02
N THR A 37 2.50 11.29 10.70
CA THR A 37 1.41 12.28 10.70
C THR A 37 1.20 12.85 9.31
N ARG A 38 2.28 13.18 8.58
CA ARG A 38 2.20 13.62 7.18
C ARG A 38 1.56 12.58 6.27
N THR A 39 1.97 11.32 6.40
CA THR A 39 1.39 10.21 5.63
C THR A 39 -0.09 10.03 5.92
N TYR A 40 -0.48 10.06 7.21
CA TYR A 40 -1.88 9.98 7.61
C TYR A 40 -2.72 11.12 7.00
N GLU A 41 -2.27 12.37 7.16
CA GLU A 41 -2.95 13.54 6.61
C GLU A 41 -3.05 13.50 5.08
N ALA A 42 -1.99 13.04 4.40
CA ALA A 42 -1.99 12.88 2.95
C ALA A 42 -3.06 11.87 2.51
N ALA A 43 -3.16 10.72 3.18
CA ALA A 43 -4.19 9.72 2.90
C ALA A 43 -5.61 10.26 3.14
N VAL A 44 -5.86 10.95 4.26
CA VAL A 44 -7.15 11.58 4.57
C VAL A 44 -7.52 12.63 3.51
N LYS A 45 -6.57 13.45 3.09
CA LYS A 45 -6.78 14.52 2.10
C LYS A 45 -7.23 14.02 0.73
N THR A 46 -6.96 12.77 0.39
CA THR A 46 -7.44 12.19 -0.89
C THR A 46 -8.96 12.16 -0.99
N ASN A 47 -9.66 12.02 0.14
CA ASN A 47 -11.12 11.80 0.23
C ASN A 47 -11.60 10.57 -0.56
N LEU A 48 -10.75 9.53 -0.68
CA LEU A 48 -11.07 8.27 -1.35
C LEU A 48 -11.55 7.18 -0.37
N PHE A 49 -11.34 7.38 0.92
CA PHE A 49 -11.57 6.39 1.96
C PHE A 49 -12.66 6.85 2.91
N GLN A 50 -13.53 5.92 3.37
CA GLN A 50 -14.47 6.21 4.45
C GLN A 50 -13.73 6.50 5.75
N GLU A 51 -12.63 5.76 5.98
CA GLU A 51 -11.82 5.88 7.18
C GLU A 51 -10.35 5.65 6.84
N VAL A 52 -9.47 6.31 7.59
CA VAL A 52 -8.03 6.10 7.55
C VAL A 52 -7.55 5.79 8.97
N PHE A 53 -6.75 4.74 9.12
CA PHE A 53 -6.19 4.34 10.41
C PHE A 53 -4.69 4.12 10.31
N VAL A 54 -3.96 4.54 11.35
CA VAL A 54 -2.60 4.05 11.60
C VAL A 54 -2.69 2.82 12.50
N VAL A 55 -2.04 1.71 12.12
CA VAL A 55 -2.02 0.48 12.91
C VAL A 55 -0.62 0.26 13.44
N THR A 56 -0.46 0.24 14.76
CA THR A 56 0.88 0.24 15.38
C THR A 56 0.92 -0.60 16.66
N ASP A 57 2.11 -1.07 17.02
CA ASP A 57 2.44 -1.67 18.33
C ASP A 57 3.23 -0.70 19.24
N SER A 58 3.36 0.57 18.83
CA SER A 58 4.09 1.60 19.56
C SER A 58 3.14 2.63 20.15
N GLU A 59 3.17 2.78 21.47
CA GLU A 59 2.42 3.83 22.20
C GLU A 59 2.80 5.23 21.66
N ALA A 60 4.09 5.48 21.41
CA ALA A 60 4.54 6.77 20.90
C ALA A 60 3.91 7.13 19.55
N ILE A 61 3.76 6.17 18.64
CA ILE A 61 3.10 6.40 17.34
C ILE A 61 1.59 6.56 17.53
N PHE A 62 0.98 5.74 18.40
CA PHE A 62 -0.44 5.83 18.73
C PHE A 62 -0.80 7.21 19.29
N ASP A 63 -0.03 7.69 20.27
CA ASP A 63 -0.24 8.98 20.92
C ASP A 63 0.00 10.15 19.95
N GLU A 64 1.03 10.04 19.11
CA GLU A 64 1.30 11.05 18.06
C GLU A 64 0.10 11.24 17.13
N ILE A 65 -0.46 10.15 16.62
CA ILE A 65 -1.60 10.22 15.70
C ILE A 65 -2.85 10.71 16.40
N THR A 66 -3.18 10.18 17.60
CA THR A 66 -4.42 10.52 18.31
C THR A 66 -4.40 11.95 18.86
N SER A 67 -3.27 12.44 19.34
CA SER A 67 -3.13 13.84 19.80
C SER A 67 -3.21 14.85 18.65
N ASN A 68 -2.90 14.44 17.42
CA ASN A 68 -3.13 15.25 16.22
C ASN A 68 -4.53 15.07 15.61
N GLY A 69 -5.47 14.42 16.31
CA GLY A 69 -6.85 14.21 15.87
C GLY A 69 -7.03 13.09 14.86
N GLY A 70 -5.99 12.29 14.62
CA GLY A 70 -6.05 11.12 13.73
C GLY A 70 -6.60 9.88 14.44
N LYS A 71 -6.83 8.82 13.66
CA LYS A 71 -7.31 7.53 14.13
C LYS A 71 -6.18 6.51 14.13
N ALA A 72 -5.95 5.89 15.28
CA ALA A 72 -4.95 4.84 15.44
C ALA A 72 -5.58 3.59 16.07
N ILE A 73 -5.02 2.43 15.73
CA ILE A 73 -5.38 1.12 16.30
C ILE A 73 -4.11 0.52 16.87
N MET A 74 -4.19 0.10 18.13
CA MET A 74 -3.10 -0.63 18.78
C MET A 74 -3.17 -2.11 18.41
N SER A 75 -2.08 -2.65 17.84
CA SER A 75 -1.95 -4.09 17.58
C SER A 75 -1.92 -4.87 18.87
N LYS A 76 -2.59 -6.02 18.92
CA LYS A 76 -2.63 -6.92 20.09
C LYS A 76 -1.35 -7.73 20.23
N LYS A 77 -0.60 -7.88 19.15
CA LYS A 77 0.68 -8.62 19.09
C LYS A 77 1.68 -7.97 18.13
N THR A 78 2.92 -8.39 18.22
CA THR A 78 3.96 -8.00 17.25
C THR A 78 3.79 -8.79 15.96
N HIS A 79 3.94 -8.12 14.82
CA HIS A 79 3.84 -8.70 13.49
C HIS A 79 5.15 -8.54 12.72
N GLU A 80 5.50 -9.54 11.92
CA GLU A 80 6.70 -9.52 11.09
C GLU A 80 6.53 -8.59 9.88
N CYS A 81 5.33 -8.54 9.30
CA CYS A 81 5.03 -7.68 8.15
C CYS A 81 3.83 -6.75 8.38
N GLY A 82 3.73 -5.72 7.52
CA GLY A 82 2.64 -4.72 7.60
C GLY A 82 1.28 -5.31 7.26
N SER A 83 1.21 -6.27 6.35
CA SER A 83 -0.06 -6.90 5.94
C SER A 83 -0.69 -7.70 7.07
N ASP A 84 0.12 -8.45 7.86
CA ASP A 84 -0.38 -9.21 9.02
C ASP A 84 -0.95 -8.28 10.10
N ARG A 85 -0.29 -7.13 10.31
CA ARG A 85 -0.76 -6.10 11.25
C ARG A 85 -2.09 -5.51 10.81
N ILE A 86 -2.26 -5.27 9.53
CA ILE A 86 -3.52 -4.78 8.95
C ILE A 86 -4.60 -5.84 9.05
N ALA A 87 -4.31 -7.10 8.73
CA ALA A 87 -5.26 -8.21 8.79
C ALA A 87 -5.84 -8.36 10.20
N GLU A 88 -4.99 -8.34 11.24
CA GLU A 88 -5.46 -8.34 12.64
C GLU A 88 -6.43 -7.18 12.92
N ALA A 89 -6.09 -5.98 12.46
CA ALA A 89 -6.88 -4.78 12.75
C ALA A 89 -8.27 -4.82 12.09
N VAL A 90 -8.38 -5.38 10.87
CA VAL A 90 -9.63 -5.38 10.11
C VAL A 90 -10.51 -6.60 10.34
N GLU A 91 -10.05 -7.60 11.10
CA GLU A 91 -10.73 -8.88 11.30
C GLU A 91 -12.24 -8.72 11.61
N ASN A 92 -12.56 -7.82 12.53
CA ASN A 92 -13.93 -7.56 12.99
C ASN A 92 -14.56 -6.28 12.41
N MET A 93 -13.95 -5.68 11.40
CA MET A 93 -14.49 -4.49 10.74
C MET A 93 -15.43 -4.86 9.60
N ASP A 94 -16.47 -4.09 9.41
CA ASP A 94 -17.41 -4.22 8.30
C ASP A 94 -16.92 -3.36 7.13
N VAL A 95 -16.00 -3.91 6.33
CA VAL A 95 -15.33 -3.27 5.19
C VAL A 95 -15.18 -4.26 4.04
N ASP A 96 -15.16 -3.76 2.81
CA ASP A 96 -15.06 -4.59 1.60
C ASP A 96 -13.63 -4.58 1.04
N VAL A 97 -12.99 -3.41 1.04
CA VAL A 97 -11.63 -3.23 0.50
C VAL A 97 -10.74 -2.50 1.51
N VAL A 98 -9.54 -3.00 1.68
CA VAL A 98 -8.51 -2.46 2.58
C VAL A 98 -7.30 -2.03 1.77
N VAL A 99 -6.96 -0.74 1.84
CA VAL A 99 -5.78 -0.19 1.18
C VAL A 99 -4.63 -0.10 2.18
N ASN A 100 -3.55 -0.80 1.90
CA ASN A 100 -2.30 -0.73 2.65
C ASN A 100 -1.46 0.42 2.08
N VAL A 101 -1.37 1.52 2.82
CA VAL A 101 -0.52 2.67 2.52
C VAL A 101 0.73 2.60 3.38
N GLN A 102 1.91 2.67 2.76
CA GLN A 102 3.17 2.60 3.52
C GLN A 102 3.35 3.82 4.43
N GLY A 103 3.73 3.59 5.68
CA GLY A 103 3.85 4.66 6.69
C GLY A 103 4.91 5.74 6.38
N ASP A 104 5.82 5.47 5.46
CA ASP A 104 6.88 6.37 5.02
C ASP A 104 6.65 6.99 3.63
N GLU A 105 5.41 7.00 3.16
CA GLU A 105 4.96 7.59 1.89
C GLU A 105 4.14 8.88 2.15
N PRO A 106 4.78 10.00 2.56
CA PRO A 106 4.06 11.24 2.87
C PRO A 106 3.53 11.96 1.63
N ILE A 107 3.98 11.54 0.44
CA ILE A 107 3.53 12.09 -0.86
C ILE A 107 2.66 11.03 -1.53
N ILE A 108 1.35 11.16 -1.38
CA ILE A 108 0.36 10.26 -1.96
C ILE A 108 -0.33 10.98 -3.12
N GLU A 109 -0.23 10.41 -4.31
CA GLU A 109 -0.94 10.90 -5.49
C GLU A 109 -2.36 10.32 -5.50
N LYS A 110 -3.36 11.22 -5.41
CA LYS A 110 -4.77 10.85 -5.40
C LYS A 110 -5.18 10.10 -6.66
N GLU A 111 -4.68 10.52 -7.81
CA GLU A 111 -4.99 9.95 -9.12
C GLU A 111 -4.56 8.48 -9.17
N SER A 112 -3.35 8.16 -8.72
CA SER A 112 -2.83 6.79 -8.65
C SER A 112 -3.68 5.89 -7.74
N LEU A 113 -4.11 6.42 -6.59
CA LEU A 113 -5.02 5.68 -5.70
C LEU A 113 -6.40 5.49 -6.31
N ALA A 114 -6.93 6.49 -7.02
CA ALA A 114 -8.21 6.37 -7.69
C ALA A 114 -8.18 5.31 -8.80
N GLU A 115 -7.09 5.23 -9.58
CA GLU A 115 -6.87 4.18 -10.59
C GLU A 115 -6.81 2.78 -9.93
N LEU A 116 -6.10 2.65 -8.80
CA LEU A 116 -6.03 1.40 -8.04
C LEU A 116 -7.43 0.94 -7.59
N LEU A 117 -8.25 1.85 -7.09
CA LEU A 117 -9.58 1.54 -6.58
C LEU A 117 -10.61 1.27 -7.69
N ALA A 118 -10.47 1.92 -8.85
CA ALA A 118 -11.37 1.74 -9.98
C ALA A 118 -11.39 0.29 -10.50
N VAL A 119 -10.34 -0.49 -10.24
CA VAL A 119 -10.29 -1.92 -10.61
C VAL A 119 -11.40 -2.72 -9.93
N PHE A 120 -11.80 -2.35 -8.71
CA PHE A 120 -12.87 -3.03 -7.96
C PHE A 120 -14.28 -2.65 -8.41
N GLU A 121 -14.41 -1.69 -9.34
CA GLU A 121 -15.68 -1.25 -9.92
C GLU A 121 -15.94 -1.89 -11.32
N ASN A 122 -14.96 -2.62 -11.88
CA ASN A 122 -15.07 -3.25 -13.17
C ASN A 122 -15.99 -4.49 -13.15
N GLU A 123 -16.44 -4.93 -14.33
CA GLU A 123 -17.34 -6.11 -14.47
C GLU A 123 -16.73 -7.40 -13.91
N ASP A 124 -15.40 -7.56 -13.99
CA ASP A 124 -14.66 -8.72 -13.49
C ASP A 124 -14.10 -8.51 -12.06
N ALA A 125 -14.56 -7.49 -11.37
CA ALA A 125 -14.03 -7.09 -10.04
C ALA A 125 -14.15 -8.24 -9.02
N ASP A 126 -15.14 -9.11 -9.11
CA ASP A 126 -15.33 -10.23 -8.19
C ASP A 126 -14.22 -11.28 -8.27
N GLN A 127 -13.42 -11.28 -9.34
CA GLN A 127 -12.27 -12.15 -9.53
C GLN A 127 -10.95 -11.53 -9.06
N ILE A 128 -10.99 -10.29 -8.55
CA ILE A 128 -9.80 -9.53 -8.15
C ILE A 128 -9.71 -9.49 -6.63
N ASP A 129 -8.71 -10.16 -6.09
CA ASP A 129 -8.42 -10.23 -4.66
C ASP A 129 -7.46 -9.12 -4.21
N LEU A 130 -6.49 -8.78 -5.07
CA LEU A 130 -5.40 -7.86 -4.77
C LEU A 130 -5.03 -7.02 -5.98
N VAL A 131 -4.95 -5.72 -5.76
CA VAL A 131 -4.46 -4.75 -6.75
C VAL A 131 -3.23 -4.02 -6.20
N SER A 132 -2.28 -3.74 -7.09
CA SER A 132 -1.11 -2.90 -6.80
C SER A 132 -0.81 -2.02 -8.01
N LEU A 133 0.18 -1.15 -7.90
CA LEU A 133 0.54 -0.20 -8.93
C LEU A 133 1.90 -0.54 -9.56
N LYS A 134 2.07 -0.13 -10.81
CA LYS A 134 3.37 -0.14 -11.50
C LYS A 134 3.58 1.18 -12.23
N THR A 135 4.84 1.59 -12.36
CA THR A 135 5.24 2.76 -13.16
C THR A 135 6.39 2.40 -14.08
N ALA A 136 6.46 3.03 -15.24
CA ALA A 136 7.57 2.82 -16.18
C ALA A 136 8.88 3.36 -15.58
N LEU A 137 9.98 2.66 -15.85
CA LEU A 137 11.34 3.11 -15.57
C LEU A 137 11.91 3.72 -16.83
N GLU A 138 12.42 4.95 -16.73
CA GLU A 138 12.85 5.72 -17.91
C GLU A 138 14.37 5.67 -18.10
N THR A 139 15.14 5.49 -17.04
CA THR A 139 16.61 5.52 -17.10
C THR A 139 17.24 4.14 -16.90
N GLU A 140 18.39 3.90 -17.51
CA GLU A 140 19.17 2.67 -17.27
C GLU A 140 19.60 2.55 -15.79
N GLU A 141 19.91 3.67 -15.14
CA GLU A 141 20.24 3.71 -13.72
C GLU A 141 19.08 3.15 -12.87
N ASP A 142 17.84 3.59 -13.12
CA ASP A 142 16.65 3.11 -12.41
C ASP A 142 16.40 1.63 -12.68
N ILE A 143 16.58 1.18 -13.91
CA ILE A 143 16.41 -0.22 -14.30
C ILE A 143 17.42 -1.11 -13.56
N GLN A 144 18.67 -0.68 -13.44
CA GLN A 144 19.73 -1.43 -12.75
C GLN A 144 19.65 -1.31 -11.21
N ASN A 145 18.94 -0.33 -10.68
CA ASN A 145 18.84 -0.11 -9.24
C ASN A 145 18.08 -1.26 -8.54
N PRO A 146 18.74 -2.03 -7.63
CA PRO A 146 18.08 -3.16 -6.94
C PRO A 146 17.03 -2.72 -5.92
N ASN A 147 16.96 -1.44 -5.57
CA ASN A 147 15.90 -0.91 -4.72
C ASN A 147 14.57 -0.69 -5.47
N HIS A 148 14.64 -0.59 -6.80
CA HIS A 148 13.46 -0.61 -7.66
C HIS A 148 13.10 -2.06 -7.97
N VAL A 149 12.05 -2.58 -7.38
CA VAL A 149 11.55 -3.93 -7.68
C VAL A 149 10.88 -3.90 -9.05
N LYS A 150 11.42 -4.64 -10.02
CA LYS A 150 10.82 -4.77 -11.35
C LYS A 150 9.65 -5.73 -11.30
N VAL A 151 8.63 -5.47 -12.11
CA VAL A 151 7.47 -6.34 -12.29
C VAL A 151 7.22 -6.60 -13.78
N ILE A 152 6.92 -7.86 -14.11
CA ILE A 152 6.37 -8.22 -15.42
C ILE A 152 4.93 -8.67 -15.27
N THR A 153 4.10 -8.27 -16.23
CA THR A 153 2.67 -8.59 -16.25
C THR A 153 2.30 -9.33 -17.54
N ASN A 154 1.19 -10.04 -17.51
CA ASN A 154 0.56 -10.55 -18.72
C ASN A 154 -0.17 -9.41 -19.46
N ARG A 155 -0.87 -9.75 -20.57
CA ARG A 155 -1.59 -8.76 -21.41
C ARG A 155 -2.82 -8.14 -20.71
N ASN A 156 -3.28 -8.74 -19.64
CA ASN A 156 -4.42 -8.27 -18.85
C ASN A 156 -3.94 -7.61 -17.54
N ASP A 157 -2.67 -7.19 -17.48
CA ASP A 157 -2.01 -6.54 -16.35
C ASP A 157 -1.92 -7.37 -15.04
N TYR A 158 -2.19 -8.69 -15.09
CA TYR A 158 -1.88 -9.56 -13.96
C TYR A 158 -0.37 -9.74 -13.80
N ALA A 159 0.13 -9.53 -12.59
CA ALA A 159 1.54 -9.73 -12.26
C ALA A 159 1.94 -11.20 -12.42
N LEU A 160 3.06 -11.44 -13.12
CA LEU A 160 3.62 -12.77 -13.32
C LEU A 160 4.84 -13.01 -12.44
N TYR A 161 5.67 -11.98 -12.25
CA TYR A 161 6.87 -12.09 -11.44
C TYR A 161 7.41 -10.73 -11.00
N PHE A 162 8.02 -10.71 -9.82
CA PHE A 162 8.73 -9.56 -9.24
C PHE A 162 10.20 -9.88 -9.06
N SER A 163 11.09 -8.92 -9.38
CA SER A 163 12.53 -9.13 -9.26
C SER A 163 13.29 -7.85 -8.90
N ARG A 164 14.31 -7.97 -8.09
CA ARG A 164 15.29 -6.88 -7.90
C ARG A 164 16.25 -6.76 -9.07
N SER A 165 16.51 -7.87 -9.78
CA SER A 165 17.27 -7.85 -11.03
C SER A 165 16.40 -7.30 -12.17
N PRO A 166 17.00 -6.68 -13.21
CA PRO A 166 16.27 -6.28 -14.41
C PRO A 166 15.59 -7.47 -15.08
N ILE A 167 14.29 -7.39 -15.26
CA ILE A 167 13.47 -8.33 -16.02
C ILE A 167 12.49 -7.57 -16.91
N PRO A 168 12.24 -8.08 -18.17
CA PRO A 168 12.87 -9.22 -18.83
C PRO A 168 14.34 -8.96 -19.22
N TYR A 169 15.11 -10.02 -19.43
CA TYR A 169 16.49 -9.88 -19.93
C TYR A 169 16.50 -9.39 -21.37
N LEU A 170 17.16 -8.26 -21.62
CA LEU A 170 17.29 -7.66 -22.95
C LEU A 170 18.44 -8.31 -23.74
N ARG A 171 18.16 -9.42 -24.42
CA ARG A 171 19.15 -10.09 -25.27
C ARG A 171 19.51 -9.27 -26.52
N ASN A 172 18.50 -8.70 -27.19
CA ASN A 172 18.69 -7.84 -28.34
C ASN A 172 18.68 -6.37 -27.89
N LYS A 173 19.83 -5.73 -27.90
CA LYS A 173 20.01 -4.34 -27.46
C LYS A 173 19.28 -3.30 -28.35
N GLU A 174 18.89 -3.68 -29.56
CA GLU A 174 18.10 -2.80 -30.46
C GLU A 174 16.59 -2.87 -30.16
N ALA A 175 16.13 -3.87 -29.41
CA ALA A 175 14.74 -4.00 -29.05
C ALA A 175 14.35 -2.93 -28.02
N LYS A 176 13.21 -2.28 -28.25
CA LYS A 176 12.63 -1.33 -27.29
C LYS A 176 11.66 -2.09 -26.41
N ILE A 177 11.98 -2.19 -25.11
CA ILE A 177 11.10 -2.73 -24.09
C ILE A 177 10.92 -1.71 -22.97
N THR A 178 9.76 -1.72 -22.36
CA THR A 178 9.50 -0.89 -21.18
C THR A 178 9.68 -1.76 -19.93
N TYR A 179 10.53 -1.32 -19.02
CA TYR A 179 10.65 -1.88 -17.71
C TYR A 179 9.67 -1.19 -16.75
N TYR A 180 9.06 -1.94 -15.86
CA TYR A 180 8.14 -1.41 -14.87
C TYR A 180 8.67 -1.64 -13.46
N LYS A 181 8.58 -0.60 -12.63
CA LYS A 181 8.78 -0.66 -11.19
C LYS A 181 7.44 -0.93 -10.52
N HIS A 182 7.41 -1.87 -9.61
CA HIS A 182 6.31 -2.09 -8.68
C HIS A 182 6.26 -0.98 -7.63
N ILE A 183 5.09 -0.48 -7.35
CA ILE A 183 4.79 0.48 -6.28
C ILE A 183 4.14 -0.27 -5.12
N GLY A 184 4.70 -0.13 -3.92
CA GLY A 184 4.34 -0.91 -2.74
C GLY A 184 3.04 -0.47 -2.04
N ILE A 185 2.06 0.03 -2.78
CA ILE A 185 0.70 0.29 -2.31
C ILE A 185 -0.17 -0.87 -2.77
N TYR A 186 -1.01 -1.38 -1.89
CA TYR A 186 -1.85 -2.55 -2.15
C TYR A 186 -3.28 -2.28 -1.74
N ALA A 187 -4.23 -2.68 -2.56
CA ALA A 187 -5.63 -2.76 -2.18
C ALA A 187 -6.07 -4.23 -2.20
N PHE A 188 -6.58 -4.70 -1.08
CA PHE A 188 -7.05 -6.07 -0.89
C PHE A 188 -8.54 -6.10 -0.73
N ARG A 189 -9.23 -7.11 -1.29
CA ARG A 189 -10.48 -7.52 -0.68
C ARG A 189 -10.21 -7.99 0.75
N LYS A 190 -11.06 -7.61 1.69
CA LYS A 190 -10.87 -7.98 3.10
C LYS A 190 -10.73 -9.48 3.27
N GLU A 191 -11.60 -10.27 2.65
CA GLU A 191 -11.59 -11.73 2.75
C GLU A 191 -10.26 -12.31 2.27
N ALA A 192 -9.77 -11.88 1.10
CA ALA A 192 -8.48 -12.33 0.57
C ALA A 192 -7.30 -11.96 1.47
N LEU A 193 -7.33 -10.79 2.10
CA LEU A 193 -6.32 -10.39 3.09
C LEU A 193 -6.33 -11.31 4.31
N LEU A 194 -7.51 -11.66 4.82
CA LEU A 194 -7.65 -12.55 5.97
C LEU A 194 -7.25 -13.99 5.63
N ASP A 195 -7.62 -14.49 4.45
CA ASP A 195 -7.21 -15.81 3.96
C ASP A 195 -5.69 -15.90 3.84
N PHE A 196 -5.04 -14.86 3.29
CA PHE A 196 -3.58 -14.78 3.22
C PHE A 196 -2.92 -14.77 4.60
N TYR A 197 -3.52 -14.10 5.57
CA TYR A 197 -3.00 -14.01 6.95
C TYR A 197 -3.09 -15.35 7.69
N HIS A 198 -4.03 -16.21 7.34
CA HIS A 198 -4.25 -17.51 7.98
C HIS A 198 -3.45 -18.68 7.33
N LEU A 199 -2.69 -18.42 6.25
CA LEU A 199 -1.79 -19.40 5.62
C LEU A 199 -0.53 -19.64 6.46
#